data_15eb1b5c03cc116cfb24eba9f7eaff51
#
_entry.id   15eb1b5c03cc116cfb24eba9f7eaff51
#
_cell.length_a   1.000
_cell.length_b   1.000
_cell.length_c   1.000
_cell.angle_alpha   90.00
_cell.angle_beta   90.00
_cell.angle_gamma   90.00
#
_symmetry.space_group_name_H-M   'P 1'
#
loop_
_entity.id
_entity.type
_entity.pdbx_description
1 polymer ?
#
loop_
_entity_poly.entity_id
_entity_poly.type
_entity_poly.pdbx_seq_one_letter_code
_entity_poly.pdbx_strand_id
1 'polypeptide(L)'
;MLLSRVAESLYWSARYLERAEDTARVVLQHTNLIVDLPPSAGVTWEALLAVTGNVETFEKTGHDVHEHSIVSYLVDDRDNPACLLLAVTAARDNLRGAREVIPRAAWQAVNDLYHFVANRHEEGVNRAGRARFCDQLISESQRVVGALSGTMSRDAAYDMMRLGRHIERADMTTRVLDVTAGALMRTGASTDVRADGYRDGDGDRDGYPDGYRDRDRDGHRDGSGDRDDDADREGGDSTDYGDVRWANVLRSLSALQMFRRATRGPVEGAAVVRFCLTDPHFPRSVEFCLAEVEHCLGRIEGSTSLAGATDEARRELAAVHYASLDGEALHQLADTLQLEIGQLHDRLAAAYFADAPEHESDAPGERPTAQS
;
A
#
# COMPACT_ATOMS: atom_id res chain seq x y z
N MET A 1 14.49 -31.27 -2.64
CA MET A 1 13.15 -30.80 -3.10
C MET A 1 12.31 -30.43 -1.89
N LEU A 2 11.71 -29.24 -1.87
CA LEU A 2 10.80 -28.82 -0.81
C LEU A 2 9.45 -29.52 -1.02
N LEU A 3 8.80 -29.99 0.07
CA LEU A 3 7.46 -30.58 -0.04
C LEU A 3 6.45 -29.51 -0.44
N SER A 4 5.52 -29.81 -1.35
CA SER A 4 4.51 -28.87 -1.89
C SER A 4 3.76 -28.14 -0.77
N ARG A 5 3.27 -28.85 0.24
CA ARG A 5 2.57 -28.25 1.39
C ARG A 5 3.45 -27.30 2.21
N VAL A 6 4.76 -27.56 2.34
CA VAL A 6 5.68 -26.65 3.04
C VAL A 6 5.94 -25.41 2.19
N ALA A 7 6.13 -25.58 0.88
CA ALA A 7 6.28 -24.48 -0.07
C ALA A 7 5.06 -23.53 -0.03
N GLU A 8 3.87 -24.10 -0.11
CA GLU A 8 2.60 -23.38 -0.01
C GLU A 8 2.47 -22.63 1.32
N SER A 9 2.73 -23.31 2.46
CA SER A 9 2.66 -22.69 3.79
C SER A 9 3.61 -21.50 3.92
N LEU A 10 4.83 -21.60 3.41
CA LEU A 10 5.83 -20.53 3.44
C LEU A 10 5.41 -19.34 2.55
N TYR A 11 4.95 -19.64 1.33
CA TYR A 11 4.47 -18.65 0.39
C TYR A 11 3.29 -17.84 0.96
N TRP A 12 2.24 -18.51 1.43
CA TRP A 12 1.07 -17.86 1.99
C TRP A 12 1.36 -17.13 3.29
N SER A 13 2.24 -17.66 4.15
CA SER A 13 2.67 -16.94 5.36
C SER A 13 3.27 -15.58 5.01
N ALA A 14 4.13 -15.54 4.00
CA ALA A 14 4.77 -14.31 3.57
C ALA A 14 3.77 -13.32 2.96
N ARG A 15 2.79 -13.81 2.18
CA ARG A 15 1.69 -12.98 1.67
C ARG A 15 0.86 -12.39 2.80
N TYR A 16 0.44 -13.20 3.76
CA TYR A 16 -0.38 -12.72 4.89
C TYR A 16 0.36 -11.72 5.78
N LEU A 17 1.66 -11.93 6.04
CA LEU A 17 2.48 -10.98 6.80
C LEU A 17 2.62 -9.65 6.09
N GLU A 18 2.90 -9.67 4.78
CA GLU A 18 3.02 -8.45 3.99
C GLU A 18 1.68 -7.72 3.86
N ARG A 19 0.59 -8.45 3.62
CA ARG A 19 -0.78 -7.90 3.58
C ARG A 19 -1.15 -7.20 4.90
N ALA A 20 -0.87 -7.84 6.03
CA ALA A 20 -1.13 -7.24 7.34
C ALA A 20 -0.32 -5.95 7.55
N GLU A 21 0.98 -5.95 7.18
CA GLU A 21 1.82 -4.77 7.26
C GLU A 21 1.31 -3.64 6.35
N ASP A 22 0.96 -3.95 5.10
CA ASP A 22 0.49 -2.96 4.12
C ASP A 22 -0.88 -2.42 4.49
N THR A 23 -1.81 -3.26 4.95
CA THR A 23 -3.12 -2.81 5.45
C THR A 23 -2.95 -1.86 6.64
N ALA A 24 -2.07 -2.19 7.60
CA ALA A 24 -1.78 -1.29 8.73
C ALA A 24 -1.21 0.06 8.28
N ARG A 25 -0.32 0.07 7.27
CA ARG A 25 0.24 1.31 6.68
C ARG A 25 -0.85 2.16 6.03
N VAL A 26 -1.70 1.54 5.21
CA VAL A 26 -2.76 2.24 4.50
C VAL A 26 -3.77 2.81 5.48
N VAL A 27 -4.22 2.05 6.47
CA VAL A 27 -5.12 2.51 7.54
C VAL A 27 -4.53 3.69 8.31
N LEU A 28 -3.24 3.60 8.70
CA LEU A 28 -2.52 4.66 9.41
C LEU A 28 -2.46 5.94 8.59
N GLN A 29 -1.97 5.83 7.35
CA GLN A 29 -1.77 7.01 6.51
C GLN A 29 -3.08 7.63 6.04
N HIS A 30 -4.11 6.83 5.80
CA HIS A 30 -5.45 7.33 5.48
C HIS A 30 -6.08 8.06 6.67
N THR A 31 -5.92 7.53 7.89
CA THR A 31 -6.37 8.21 9.12
C THR A 31 -5.70 9.58 9.26
N ASN A 32 -4.39 9.68 9.01
CA ASN A 32 -3.66 10.94 9.03
C ASN A 32 -4.15 11.90 7.93
N LEU A 33 -4.37 11.38 6.72
CA LEU A 33 -4.83 12.18 5.58
C LEU A 33 -6.19 12.85 5.83
N ILE A 34 -7.14 12.11 6.43
CA ILE A 34 -8.46 12.67 6.79
C ILE A 34 -8.35 13.75 7.87
N VAL A 35 -7.37 13.66 8.76
CA VAL A 35 -7.14 14.69 9.79
C VAL A 35 -6.47 15.93 9.20
N ASP A 36 -5.56 15.73 8.24
CA ASP A 36 -4.76 16.81 7.65
C ASP A 36 -5.52 17.61 6.59
N LEU A 37 -6.57 17.03 5.98
CA LEU A 37 -7.32 17.64 4.90
C LEU A 37 -8.73 18.09 5.33
N PRO A 38 -9.24 19.20 4.79
CA PRO A 38 -10.62 19.61 5.05
C PRO A 38 -11.61 18.66 4.35
N PRO A 39 -12.87 18.60 4.81
CA PRO A 39 -13.92 17.76 4.19
C PRO A 39 -14.14 18.04 2.70
N SER A 40 -13.90 19.28 2.27
CA SER A 40 -13.97 19.70 0.85
C SER A 40 -12.96 19.00 -0.06
N ALA A 41 -11.90 18.42 0.50
CA ALA A 41 -10.94 17.61 -0.25
C ALA A 41 -11.52 16.28 -0.76
N GLY A 42 -12.71 15.86 -0.30
CA GLY A 42 -13.38 14.65 -0.79
C GLY A 42 -12.66 13.33 -0.49
N VAL A 43 -11.87 13.28 0.58
CA VAL A 43 -11.27 12.03 1.07
C VAL A 43 -12.29 11.29 1.90
N THR A 44 -12.60 10.06 1.52
CA THR A 44 -13.62 9.23 2.17
C THR A 44 -13.05 7.93 2.70
N TRP A 45 -13.72 7.31 3.67
CA TRP A 45 -13.26 6.05 4.28
C TRP A 45 -13.38 4.86 3.33
N GLU A 46 -14.28 4.91 2.33
CA GLU A 46 -14.45 3.88 1.30
C GLU A 46 -13.17 3.63 0.49
N ALA A 47 -12.32 4.63 0.38
CA ALA A 47 -11.02 4.49 -0.29
C ALA A 47 -10.16 3.36 0.34
N LEU A 48 -10.29 3.11 1.67
CA LEU A 48 -9.60 2.00 2.32
C LEU A 48 -10.09 0.64 1.82
N LEU A 49 -11.41 0.49 1.61
CA LEU A 49 -11.99 -0.74 1.07
C LEU A 49 -11.49 -0.99 -0.37
N ALA A 50 -11.43 0.07 -1.18
CA ALA A 50 -10.93 -0.02 -2.55
C ALA A 50 -9.46 -0.45 -2.59
N VAL A 51 -8.57 0.21 -1.84
CA VAL A 51 -7.14 -0.16 -1.77
C VAL A 51 -6.93 -1.60 -1.31
N THR A 52 -7.73 -2.06 -0.35
CA THR A 52 -7.60 -3.42 0.20
C THR A 52 -8.36 -4.47 -0.59
N GLY A 53 -9.08 -4.08 -1.66
CA GLY A 53 -9.88 -4.98 -2.50
C GLY A 53 -11.11 -5.56 -1.78
N ASN A 54 -11.67 -4.82 -0.83
CA ASN A 54 -12.74 -5.30 0.04
C ASN A 54 -14.11 -4.64 -0.19
N VAL A 55 -14.30 -3.90 -1.30
CA VAL A 55 -15.56 -3.17 -1.56
C VAL A 55 -16.76 -4.12 -1.61
N GLU A 56 -16.72 -5.10 -2.52
CA GLU A 56 -17.85 -6.03 -2.70
C GLU A 56 -18.15 -6.89 -1.47
N THR A 57 -17.09 -7.30 -0.75
CA THR A 57 -17.24 -8.14 0.44
C THR A 57 -17.79 -7.35 1.62
N PHE A 58 -17.40 -6.07 1.76
CA PHE A 58 -17.97 -5.18 2.76
C PHE A 58 -19.47 -4.87 2.47
N GLU A 59 -19.82 -4.58 1.22
CA GLU A 59 -21.20 -4.34 0.81
C GLU A 59 -22.12 -5.51 1.17
N LYS A 60 -21.63 -6.76 1.02
CA LYS A 60 -22.40 -7.97 1.39
C LYS A 60 -22.68 -8.10 2.88
N THR A 61 -21.92 -7.41 3.75
CA THR A 61 -22.18 -7.43 5.20
C THR A 61 -23.40 -6.60 5.58
N GLY A 62 -23.79 -5.61 4.75
CA GLY A 62 -24.86 -4.67 5.06
C GLY A 62 -24.51 -3.66 6.15
N HIS A 63 -23.23 -3.53 6.50
CA HIS A 63 -22.77 -2.53 7.47
C HIS A 63 -22.89 -1.12 6.90
N ASP A 64 -23.20 -0.16 7.75
CA ASP A 64 -23.19 1.26 7.39
C ASP A 64 -21.76 1.72 7.04
N VAL A 65 -21.66 2.57 6.00
CA VAL A 65 -20.40 3.09 5.51
C VAL A 65 -19.93 4.27 6.35
N HIS A 66 -19.11 4.00 7.38
CA HIS A 66 -18.49 5.04 8.23
C HIS A 66 -17.14 4.58 8.81
N GLU A 67 -16.39 5.49 9.42
CA GLU A 67 -15.03 5.23 9.95
C GLU A 67 -14.94 3.93 10.76
N HIS A 68 -15.79 3.80 11.77
CA HIS A 68 -15.69 2.68 12.73
C HIS A 68 -15.95 1.34 12.06
N SER A 69 -17.02 1.23 11.24
CA SER A 69 -17.38 -0.03 10.57
C SER A 69 -16.30 -0.47 9.57
N ILE A 70 -15.77 0.47 8.77
CA ILE A 70 -14.72 0.16 7.78
C ILE A 70 -13.42 -0.23 8.47
N VAL A 71 -13.00 0.51 9.50
CA VAL A 71 -11.76 0.19 10.22
C VAL A 71 -11.89 -1.12 11.00
N SER A 72 -13.02 -1.38 11.67
CA SER A 72 -13.26 -2.67 12.32
C SER A 72 -13.23 -3.81 11.31
N TYR A 73 -13.91 -3.66 10.16
CA TYR A 73 -13.89 -4.64 9.09
C TYR A 73 -12.49 -5.00 8.59
N LEU A 74 -11.59 -4.02 8.50
CA LEU A 74 -10.21 -4.23 8.08
C LEU A 74 -9.29 -4.73 9.20
N VAL A 75 -9.60 -4.46 10.47
CA VAL A 75 -8.72 -4.77 11.60
C VAL A 75 -9.08 -6.11 12.25
N ASP A 76 -10.34 -6.36 12.59
CA ASP A 76 -10.71 -7.48 13.47
C ASP A 76 -12.03 -8.18 13.13
N ASP A 77 -12.75 -7.75 12.11
CA ASP A 77 -14.01 -8.40 11.72
C ASP A 77 -13.73 -9.80 11.16
N ARG A 78 -14.38 -10.80 11.77
CA ARG A 78 -14.19 -12.21 11.40
C ARG A 78 -14.90 -12.60 10.11
N ASP A 79 -15.82 -11.78 9.63
CA ASP A 79 -16.48 -11.97 8.34
C ASP A 79 -15.58 -11.50 7.17
N ASN A 80 -14.48 -10.81 7.49
CA ASN A 80 -13.42 -10.48 6.54
C ASN A 80 -12.19 -11.38 6.72
N PRO A 81 -12.02 -12.42 5.91
CA PRO A 81 -10.85 -13.31 6.01
C PRO A 81 -9.52 -12.60 5.77
N ALA A 82 -9.53 -11.41 5.17
CA ALA A 82 -8.37 -10.58 4.90
C ALA A 82 -8.09 -9.53 5.99
N CYS A 83 -8.88 -9.48 7.08
CA CYS A 83 -8.62 -8.53 8.16
C CYS A 83 -7.27 -8.77 8.83
N LEU A 84 -6.72 -7.75 9.48
CA LEU A 84 -5.40 -7.81 10.12
C LEU A 84 -5.26 -8.99 11.11
N LEU A 85 -6.28 -9.19 11.94
CA LEU A 85 -6.28 -10.26 12.95
C LEU A 85 -6.21 -11.64 12.30
N LEU A 86 -7.02 -11.91 11.29
CA LEU A 86 -7.04 -13.21 10.62
C LEU A 86 -5.83 -13.42 9.72
N ALA A 87 -5.34 -12.39 9.04
CA ALA A 87 -4.12 -12.46 8.24
C ALA A 87 -2.90 -12.85 9.11
N VAL A 88 -2.71 -12.19 10.26
CA VAL A 88 -1.60 -12.54 11.18
C VAL A 88 -1.80 -13.93 11.78
N THR A 89 -3.04 -14.34 12.07
CA THR A 89 -3.37 -15.69 12.56
C THR A 89 -3.00 -16.74 11.52
N ALA A 90 -3.43 -16.57 10.28
CA ALA A 90 -3.14 -17.48 9.17
C ALA A 90 -1.63 -17.57 8.88
N ALA A 91 -0.92 -16.43 8.91
CA ALA A 91 0.54 -16.41 8.76
C ALA A 91 1.23 -17.27 9.83
N ARG A 92 0.84 -17.12 11.09
CA ARG A 92 1.38 -17.90 12.21
C ARG A 92 1.06 -19.39 12.06
N ASP A 93 -0.18 -19.73 11.72
CA ASP A 93 -0.61 -21.14 11.64
C ASP A 93 0.09 -21.86 10.48
N ASN A 94 0.27 -21.22 9.36
CA ASN A 94 1.08 -21.73 8.25
C ASN A 94 2.54 -21.94 8.67
N LEU A 95 3.17 -20.96 9.32
CA LEU A 95 4.57 -21.11 9.81
C LEU A 95 4.71 -22.15 10.92
N ARG A 96 3.66 -22.42 11.68
CA ARG A 96 3.67 -23.52 12.66
C ARG A 96 3.88 -24.88 12.00
N GLY A 97 3.30 -25.10 10.81
CA GLY A 97 3.51 -26.29 10.00
C GLY A 97 4.91 -26.39 9.38
N ALA A 98 5.59 -25.25 9.20
CA ALA A 98 6.91 -25.15 8.57
C ALA A 98 8.05 -24.84 9.56
N ARG A 99 7.86 -25.04 10.86
CA ARG A 99 8.84 -24.65 11.92
C ARG A 99 10.25 -25.22 11.75
N GLU A 100 10.36 -26.39 11.13
CA GLU A 100 11.64 -27.08 10.96
C GLU A 100 12.53 -26.43 9.90
N VAL A 101 11.94 -25.64 9.00
CA VAL A 101 12.66 -24.97 7.90
C VAL A 101 12.87 -23.49 8.14
N ILE A 102 12.29 -22.92 9.20
CA ILE A 102 12.45 -21.49 9.54
C ILE A 102 13.32 -21.32 10.81
N PRO A 103 14.07 -20.20 10.92
CA PRO A 103 14.84 -19.91 12.13
C PRO A 103 13.95 -19.74 13.36
N ARG A 104 14.42 -20.22 14.52
CA ARG A 104 13.71 -20.05 15.80
C ARG A 104 13.38 -18.58 16.09
N ALA A 105 14.30 -17.66 15.75
CA ALA A 105 14.09 -16.23 15.96
C ALA A 105 12.90 -15.69 15.14
N ALA A 106 12.75 -16.15 13.89
CA ALA A 106 11.61 -15.78 13.04
C ALA A 106 10.29 -16.33 13.60
N TRP A 107 10.29 -17.61 14.03
CA TRP A 107 9.13 -18.20 14.70
C TRP A 107 8.71 -17.44 15.96
N GLN A 108 9.67 -17.05 16.80
CA GLN A 108 9.38 -16.24 18.00
C GLN A 108 8.78 -14.88 17.61
N ALA A 109 9.37 -14.20 16.61
CA ALA A 109 8.89 -12.91 16.14
C ALA A 109 7.44 -12.97 15.62
N VAL A 110 7.07 -14.03 14.87
CA VAL A 110 5.69 -14.23 14.41
C VAL A 110 4.73 -14.51 15.56
N ASN A 111 5.13 -15.30 16.56
CA ASN A 111 4.29 -15.51 17.73
C ASN A 111 4.07 -14.22 18.53
N ASP A 112 5.11 -13.40 18.70
CA ASP A 112 4.99 -12.12 19.40
C ASP A 112 4.05 -11.18 18.65
N LEU A 113 4.18 -11.08 17.31
CA LEU A 113 3.27 -10.33 16.45
C LEU A 113 1.82 -10.82 16.61
N TYR A 114 1.60 -12.15 16.56
CA TYR A 114 0.27 -12.73 16.76
C TYR A 114 -0.31 -12.34 18.12
N HIS A 115 0.45 -12.53 19.20
CA HIS A 115 -0.05 -12.18 20.54
C HIS A 115 -0.30 -10.67 20.70
N PHE A 116 0.52 -9.84 20.08
CA PHE A 116 0.29 -8.41 20.05
C PHE A 116 -1.06 -8.09 19.39
N VAL A 117 -1.29 -8.59 18.18
CA VAL A 117 -2.54 -8.32 17.44
C VAL A 117 -3.74 -8.93 18.15
N ALA A 118 -3.67 -10.21 18.56
CA ALA A 118 -4.78 -10.92 19.21
C ALA A 118 -5.23 -10.26 20.53
N ASN A 119 -4.32 -9.61 21.25
CA ASN A 119 -4.64 -8.99 22.53
C ASN A 119 -4.95 -7.48 22.43
N ARG A 120 -4.66 -6.84 21.30
CA ARG A 120 -4.74 -5.37 21.19
C ARG A 120 -5.45 -4.86 19.92
N HIS A 121 -6.11 -5.74 19.13
CA HIS A 121 -6.81 -5.32 17.90
C HIS A 121 -7.86 -4.22 18.14
N GLU A 122 -8.55 -4.22 19.28
CA GLU A 122 -9.51 -3.18 19.65
C GLU A 122 -8.88 -1.77 19.70
N GLU A 123 -7.58 -1.67 20.02
CA GLU A 123 -6.86 -0.38 19.96
C GLU A 123 -6.72 0.09 18.51
N GLY A 124 -6.61 -0.83 17.56
CA GLY A 124 -6.55 -0.53 16.12
C GLY A 124 -7.87 0.02 15.58
N VAL A 125 -8.99 -0.48 16.10
CA VAL A 125 -10.33 0.02 15.75
C VAL A 125 -10.57 1.38 16.39
N ASN A 126 -10.14 1.58 17.63
CA ASN A 126 -10.32 2.82 18.35
C ASN A 126 -9.41 3.94 17.81
N ARG A 127 -10.02 5.08 17.42
CA ARG A 127 -9.30 6.23 16.86
C ARG A 127 -8.11 6.69 17.71
N ALA A 128 -8.25 6.70 19.02
CA ALA A 128 -7.20 7.16 19.94
C ALA A 128 -5.98 6.23 20.02
N GLY A 129 -6.17 4.92 19.79
CA GLY A 129 -5.12 3.89 19.84
C GLY A 129 -4.55 3.50 18.47
N ARG A 130 -5.31 3.76 17.41
CA ARG A 130 -5.05 3.25 16.04
C ARG A 130 -3.63 3.51 15.54
N ALA A 131 -3.16 4.74 15.62
CA ALA A 131 -1.83 5.09 15.13
C ALA A 131 -0.74 4.26 15.83
N ARG A 132 -0.79 4.16 17.15
CA ARG A 132 0.16 3.37 17.95
C ARG A 132 0.08 1.88 17.61
N PHE A 133 -1.13 1.34 17.47
CA PHE A 133 -1.34 -0.06 17.09
C PHE A 133 -0.76 -0.37 15.72
N CYS A 134 -1.04 0.47 14.71
CA CYS A 134 -0.52 0.29 13.34
C CYS A 134 1.01 0.40 13.31
N ASP A 135 1.60 1.42 13.94
CA ASP A 135 3.06 1.59 14.01
C ASP A 135 3.75 0.40 14.66
N GLN A 136 3.18 -0.14 15.73
CA GLN A 136 3.74 -1.31 16.40
C GLN A 136 3.58 -2.57 15.55
N LEU A 137 2.43 -2.79 14.89
CA LEU A 137 2.24 -3.91 13.97
C LEU A 137 3.27 -3.87 12.84
N ILE A 138 3.46 -2.71 12.22
CA ILE A 138 4.46 -2.51 11.17
C ILE A 138 5.86 -2.86 11.69
N SER A 139 6.23 -2.38 12.87
CA SER A 139 7.54 -2.65 13.49
C SER A 139 7.75 -4.13 13.78
N GLU A 140 6.74 -4.82 14.31
CA GLU A 140 6.80 -6.26 14.59
C GLU A 140 6.87 -7.07 13.28
N SER A 141 6.14 -6.69 12.23
CA SER A 141 6.24 -7.32 10.91
C SER A 141 7.63 -7.18 10.32
N GLN A 142 8.24 -5.99 10.42
CA GLN A 142 9.62 -5.76 9.99
C GLN A 142 10.63 -6.56 10.81
N ARG A 143 10.37 -6.79 12.10
CA ARG A 143 11.20 -7.67 12.95
C ARG A 143 11.17 -9.13 12.46
N VAL A 144 10.01 -9.63 12.04
CA VAL A 144 9.88 -10.97 11.42
C VAL A 144 10.73 -11.03 10.14
N VAL A 145 10.59 -10.04 9.26
CA VAL A 145 11.36 -9.96 8.02
C VAL A 145 12.86 -9.89 8.29
N GLY A 146 13.28 -9.10 9.28
CA GLY A 146 14.68 -8.99 9.70
C GLY A 146 15.24 -10.31 10.22
N ALA A 147 14.46 -11.05 11.04
CA ALA A 147 14.86 -12.36 11.54
C ALA A 147 15.02 -13.39 10.40
N LEU A 148 14.08 -13.43 9.45
CA LEU A 148 14.17 -14.30 8.27
C LEU A 148 15.39 -13.93 7.41
N SER A 149 15.51 -12.66 7.05
CA SER A 149 16.58 -12.21 6.17
C SER A 149 17.98 -12.31 6.80
N GLY A 150 18.09 -12.23 8.11
CA GLY A 150 19.35 -12.29 8.84
C GLY A 150 19.83 -13.70 9.20
N THR A 151 18.92 -14.68 9.29
CA THR A 151 19.28 -16.00 9.88
C THR A 151 18.80 -17.21 9.10
N MET A 152 17.94 -17.05 8.08
CA MET A 152 17.47 -18.17 7.27
C MET A 152 18.44 -18.50 6.14
N SER A 153 18.67 -19.80 5.88
CA SER A 153 19.43 -20.24 4.71
C SER A 153 18.79 -19.75 3.41
N ARG A 154 19.65 -19.43 2.42
CA ARG A 154 19.20 -18.95 1.11
C ARG A 154 18.90 -20.12 0.16
N ASP A 155 17.92 -20.93 0.54
CA ASP A 155 17.45 -22.11 -0.19
C ASP A 155 16.04 -21.90 -0.75
N ALA A 156 15.44 -22.95 -1.32
CA ALA A 156 14.11 -22.91 -1.88
C ALA A 156 13.02 -22.46 -0.88
N ALA A 157 13.17 -22.78 0.41
CA ALA A 157 12.23 -22.36 1.44
C ALA A 157 12.26 -20.83 1.63
N TYR A 158 13.44 -20.22 1.64
CA TYR A 158 13.60 -18.78 1.69
C TYR A 158 13.06 -18.10 0.43
N ASP A 159 13.34 -18.69 -0.74
CA ASP A 159 12.86 -18.14 -2.01
C ASP A 159 11.33 -18.21 -2.12
N MET A 160 10.65 -19.26 -1.60
CA MET A 160 9.18 -19.31 -1.51
C MET A 160 8.60 -18.17 -0.66
N MET A 161 9.21 -17.85 0.47
CA MET A 161 8.77 -16.69 1.29
C MET A 161 9.01 -15.35 0.56
N ARG A 162 10.10 -15.23 -0.18
CA ARG A 162 10.35 -14.03 -1.00
C ARG A 162 9.32 -13.88 -2.10
N LEU A 163 8.99 -14.95 -2.82
CA LEU A 163 7.95 -14.95 -3.85
C LEU A 163 6.63 -14.42 -3.30
N GLY A 164 6.14 -15.00 -2.20
CA GLY A 164 4.89 -14.53 -1.58
C GLY A 164 4.93 -13.05 -1.22
N ARG A 165 6.02 -12.60 -0.60
CA ARG A 165 6.19 -11.20 -0.22
C ARG A 165 6.18 -10.26 -1.41
N HIS A 166 6.96 -10.53 -2.45
CA HIS A 166 7.10 -9.59 -3.56
C HIS A 166 5.87 -9.56 -4.46
N ILE A 167 5.15 -10.67 -4.58
CA ILE A 167 3.85 -10.69 -5.27
C ILE A 167 2.83 -9.82 -4.52
N GLU A 168 2.73 -9.94 -3.20
CA GLU A 168 1.81 -9.12 -2.40
C GLU A 168 2.17 -7.63 -2.46
N ARG A 169 3.48 -7.29 -2.40
CA ARG A 169 3.95 -5.90 -2.53
C ARG A 169 3.61 -5.28 -3.86
N ALA A 170 3.83 -6.02 -4.95
CA ALA A 170 3.51 -5.54 -6.29
C ALA A 170 2.00 -5.26 -6.40
N ASP A 171 1.16 -6.20 -5.97
CA ASP A 171 -0.30 -6.07 -5.97
C ASP A 171 -0.75 -4.87 -5.13
N MET A 172 -0.26 -4.71 -3.90
CA MET A 172 -0.63 -3.58 -3.05
C MET A 172 -0.17 -2.24 -3.62
N THR A 173 1.01 -2.18 -4.23
CA THR A 173 1.51 -0.94 -4.84
C THR A 173 0.62 -0.49 -5.99
N THR A 174 0.18 -1.39 -6.87
CA THR A 174 -0.75 -1.07 -7.96
C THR A 174 -2.09 -0.58 -7.43
N ARG A 175 -2.66 -1.22 -6.39
CA ARG A 175 -3.93 -0.80 -5.76
C ARG A 175 -3.86 0.58 -5.12
N VAL A 176 -2.78 0.89 -4.41
CA VAL A 176 -2.59 2.22 -3.78
C VAL A 176 -2.51 3.31 -4.85
N LEU A 177 -1.84 3.06 -5.97
CA LEU A 177 -1.76 4.01 -7.08
C LEU A 177 -3.11 4.19 -7.78
N ASP A 178 -3.83 3.12 -8.05
CA ASP A 178 -5.12 3.10 -8.72
C ASP A 178 -6.18 3.91 -7.96
N VAL A 179 -6.38 3.63 -6.68
CA VAL A 179 -7.37 4.33 -5.85
C VAL A 179 -7.07 5.84 -5.76
N THR A 180 -5.78 6.21 -5.73
CA THR A 180 -5.37 7.62 -5.71
C THR A 180 -5.68 8.30 -7.05
N ALA A 181 -5.43 7.64 -8.16
CA ALA A 181 -5.78 8.15 -9.49
C ALA A 181 -7.29 8.39 -9.60
N GLY A 182 -8.12 7.42 -9.23
CA GLY A 182 -9.56 7.55 -9.20
C GLY A 182 -10.06 8.69 -8.30
N ALA A 183 -9.40 8.94 -7.16
CA ALA A 183 -9.74 10.06 -6.29
C ALA A 183 -9.41 11.41 -6.92
N LEU A 184 -8.27 11.52 -7.61
CA LEU A 184 -7.86 12.75 -8.31
C LEU A 184 -8.76 13.05 -9.50
N MET A 185 -9.17 12.04 -10.28
CA MET A 185 -10.15 12.20 -11.35
C MET A 185 -11.47 12.79 -10.86
N ARG A 186 -12.00 12.31 -9.73
CA ARG A 186 -13.26 12.79 -9.15
C ARG A 186 -13.19 14.25 -8.68
N THR A 187 -12.02 14.74 -8.30
CA THR A 187 -11.82 16.11 -7.82
C THR A 187 -11.44 17.09 -8.94
N GLY A 188 -11.31 16.62 -10.19
CA GLY A 188 -10.87 17.45 -11.32
C GLY A 188 -9.41 17.92 -11.23
N ALA A 189 -8.65 17.43 -10.26
CA ALA A 189 -7.22 17.67 -10.14
C ALA A 189 -6.51 16.81 -11.20
N SER A 190 -6.11 17.45 -12.29
CA SER A 190 -5.36 16.81 -13.37
C SER A 190 -4.01 16.33 -12.89
N THR A 191 -3.56 15.18 -13.39
CA THR A 191 -2.15 14.77 -13.32
C THR A 191 -1.26 15.61 -14.26
N ASP A 192 -1.85 16.54 -14.97
CA ASP A 192 -1.18 17.37 -15.96
C ASP A 192 -0.05 18.19 -15.33
N VAL A 193 1.15 17.81 -15.67
CA VAL A 193 2.35 18.63 -15.51
C VAL A 193 2.19 19.82 -16.46
N ARG A 194 1.94 21.02 -15.92
CA ARG A 194 2.19 22.23 -16.69
C ARG A 194 3.67 22.25 -17.04
N ALA A 195 3.96 21.97 -18.29
CA ALA A 195 5.23 22.26 -18.90
C ALA A 195 5.33 23.80 -19.04
N ASP A 196 5.59 24.48 -17.92
CA ASP A 196 6.01 25.87 -17.99
C ASP A 196 7.42 25.90 -18.54
N GLY A 197 7.48 26.39 -19.78
CA GLY A 197 8.72 26.56 -20.53
C GLY A 197 9.71 27.39 -19.73
N TYR A 198 10.83 26.77 -19.45
CA TYR A 198 12.05 27.46 -19.03
C TYR A 198 12.46 28.39 -20.20
N ARG A 199 12.15 29.66 -20.07
CA ARG A 199 12.78 30.71 -20.86
C ARG A 199 14.12 31.03 -20.23
N ASP A 200 15.15 30.61 -20.92
CA ASP A 200 16.50 31.15 -20.72
C ASP A 200 16.43 32.67 -20.90
N GLY A 201 16.75 33.38 -19.86
CA GLY A 201 16.95 34.81 -19.81
C GLY A 201 18.27 35.13 -19.19
N ASP A 202 19.31 35.19 -20.01
CA ASP A 202 20.59 35.82 -19.66
C ASP A 202 20.36 37.26 -19.15
N GLY A 203 20.99 37.61 -18.05
CA GLY A 203 20.98 38.98 -17.55
C GLY A 203 21.78 39.16 -16.26
N ASP A 204 23.09 39.28 -16.39
CA ASP A 204 23.99 39.87 -15.38
C ASP A 204 23.44 41.09 -14.67
N ARG A 205 23.58 41.23 -13.37
CA ARG A 205 24.23 42.38 -12.68
C ARG A 205 24.25 42.30 -11.16
N ASP A 206 25.43 42.55 -10.69
CA ASP A 206 25.91 42.82 -9.32
C ASP A 206 25.05 43.76 -8.46
N GLY A 207 25.11 43.59 -7.14
CA GLY A 207 24.92 44.69 -6.20
C GLY A 207 24.28 44.35 -4.85
N TYR A 208 25.06 43.96 -3.85
CA TYR A 208 24.75 44.27 -2.43
C TYR A 208 24.90 45.76 -2.18
N PRO A 209 24.15 46.44 -1.29
CA PRO A 209 24.59 46.48 0.10
C PRO A 209 23.50 46.61 1.20
N ASP A 210 23.96 46.39 2.41
CA ASP A 210 23.44 46.58 3.76
C ASP A 210 22.49 47.76 4.03
N GLY A 211 21.60 47.60 5.05
CA GLY A 211 21.01 48.73 5.74
C GLY A 211 19.87 48.43 6.70
N TYR A 212 20.22 48.13 7.96
CA TYR A 212 19.32 48.28 9.12
C TYR A 212 18.74 49.69 9.21
N ARG A 213 17.43 49.84 9.56
CA ARG A 213 16.95 50.84 10.53
C ARG A 213 15.47 50.66 10.93
N ASP A 214 15.27 50.53 12.22
CA ASP A 214 14.03 50.79 12.95
C ASP A 214 13.43 52.16 12.66
N ARG A 215 12.09 52.27 12.75
CA ARG A 215 11.41 53.35 13.49
C ARG A 215 9.89 53.20 13.52
N ASP A 216 9.39 53.16 14.77
CA ASP A 216 8.02 53.42 15.18
C ASP A 216 7.40 54.69 14.56
N ARG A 217 6.09 54.72 14.35
CA ARG A 217 5.19 55.79 14.82
C ARG A 217 3.72 55.56 14.51
N ASP A 218 2.93 55.79 15.54
CA ASP A 218 1.49 55.92 15.65
C ASP A 218 0.84 56.86 14.64
N GLY A 219 -0.48 56.65 14.36
CA GLY A 219 -1.35 57.63 13.73
C GLY A 219 -2.75 57.14 13.42
N HIS A 220 -3.67 57.37 14.35
CA HIS A 220 -5.14 57.37 14.15
C HIS A 220 -5.59 58.22 12.97
N ARG A 221 -6.64 57.77 12.21
CA ARG A 221 -7.79 58.61 11.87
C ARG A 221 -8.94 57.84 11.27
N ASP A 222 -10.13 58.12 11.81
CA ASP A 222 -11.47 57.76 11.38
C ASP A 222 -11.82 58.16 9.96
N GLY A 223 -12.79 57.42 9.37
CA GLY A 223 -13.44 57.84 8.11
C GLY A 223 -14.43 56.79 7.59
N SER A 224 -15.69 56.94 8.02
CA SER A 224 -16.90 56.27 7.55
C SER A 224 -17.08 56.35 6.01
N GLY A 225 -17.61 55.30 5.41
CA GLY A 225 -18.08 55.26 4.05
C GLY A 225 -18.68 53.94 3.66
N ASP A 226 -19.99 53.78 3.91
CA ASP A 226 -20.84 52.75 3.33
C ASP A 226 -20.70 52.69 1.82
N ARG A 227 -20.50 51.51 1.27
CA ARG A 227 -21.03 51.08 -0.04
C ARG A 227 -21.15 49.57 -0.06
N ASP A 228 -22.43 49.14 -0.08
CA ASP A 228 -22.85 47.81 -0.52
C ASP A 228 -22.28 47.49 -1.89
N ASP A 229 -21.57 46.41 -2.01
CA ASP A 229 -21.37 45.62 -3.21
C ASP A 229 -21.11 44.15 -2.77
N ASP A 230 -22.18 43.54 -2.24
CA ASP A 230 -22.32 42.09 -2.17
C ASP A 230 -22.74 41.60 -3.57
N ALA A 231 -21.79 41.32 -4.41
CA ALA A 231 -22.00 40.48 -5.59
C ALA A 231 -20.70 39.78 -5.96
N ASP A 232 -20.78 38.45 -5.97
CA ASP A 232 -19.88 37.53 -6.69
C ASP A 232 -18.46 37.35 -6.13
N ARG A 233 -18.34 36.72 -4.98
CA ARG A 233 -17.14 35.89 -4.65
C ARG A 233 -17.52 34.42 -4.39
N GLU A 234 -18.24 33.83 -5.33
CA GLU A 234 -18.23 32.37 -5.54
C GLU A 234 -17.06 32.02 -6.51
N GLY A 235 -15.89 32.49 -6.21
CA GLY A 235 -14.65 31.96 -6.71
C GLY A 235 -14.17 30.90 -5.70
N GLY A 236 -14.69 29.70 -5.77
CA GLY A 236 -14.20 28.59 -4.97
C GLY A 236 -12.71 28.44 -5.20
N ASP A 237 -11.93 28.76 -4.18
CA ASP A 237 -10.51 28.45 -4.09
C ASP A 237 -10.40 26.91 -4.15
N SER A 238 -10.29 26.37 -5.36
CA SER A 238 -10.00 24.96 -5.59
C SER A 238 -8.55 24.74 -5.24
N THR A 239 -8.27 24.74 -3.94
CA THR A 239 -6.95 24.38 -3.42
C THR A 239 -6.64 22.99 -3.93
N ASP A 240 -5.66 22.87 -4.79
CA ASP A 240 -5.22 21.59 -5.35
C ASP A 240 -4.49 20.81 -4.25
N TYR A 241 -5.13 19.78 -3.69
CA TYR A 241 -4.54 18.89 -2.71
C TYR A 241 -3.77 17.71 -3.34
N GLY A 242 -3.46 17.77 -4.63
CA GLY A 242 -2.79 16.72 -5.38
C GLY A 242 -1.47 16.31 -4.74
N ASP A 243 -0.61 17.27 -4.41
CA ASP A 243 0.70 17.03 -3.78
C ASP A 243 0.57 16.32 -2.43
N VAL A 244 -0.43 16.67 -1.62
CA VAL A 244 -0.67 16.05 -0.31
C VAL A 244 -1.11 14.61 -0.48
N ARG A 245 -1.97 14.33 -1.46
CA ARG A 245 -2.42 12.96 -1.78
C ARG A 245 -1.28 12.10 -2.29
N TRP A 246 -0.47 12.60 -3.21
CA TRP A 246 0.71 11.89 -3.70
C TRP A 246 1.76 11.67 -2.61
N ALA A 247 1.96 12.64 -1.72
CA ALA A 247 2.80 12.45 -0.54
C ALA A 247 2.24 11.36 0.38
N ASN A 248 0.91 11.24 0.51
CA ASN A 248 0.27 10.17 1.28
C ASN A 248 0.48 8.79 0.64
N VAL A 249 0.38 8.66 -0.69
CA VAL A 249 0.77 7.44 -1.42
C VAL A 249 2.18 7.01 -1.05
N LEU A 250 3.14 7.94 -1.16
CA LEU A 250 4.53 7.67 -0.82
C LEU A 250 4.73 7.27 0.65
N ARG A 251 3.96 7.86 1.57
CA ARG A 251 3.99 7.47 3.00
C ARG A 251 3.40 6.08 3.21
N SER A 252 2.28 5.75 2.57
CA SER A 252 1.65 4.42 2.64
C SER A 252 2.60 3.31 2.17
N LEU A 253 3.42 3.60 1.18
CA LEU A 253 4.46 2.70 0.67
C LEU A 253 5.81 2.84 1.38
N SER A 254 5.94 3.71 2.41
CA SER A 254 7.23 4.08 3.04
C SER A 254 8.28 4.58 2.04
N ALA A 255 7.81 5.19 0.97
CA ALA A 255 8.60 5.59 -0.20
C ALA A 255 9.12 7.03 -0.15
N LEU A 256 8.51 7.92 0.65
CA LEU A 256 8.70 9.38 0.54
C LEU A 256 10.17 9.82 0.59
N GLN A 257 10.96 9.26 1.50
CA GLN A 257 12.38 9.62 1.62
C GLN A 257 13.20 9.10 0.43
N MET A 258 12.92 7.86 -0.02
CA MET A 258 13.62 7.26 -1.16
C MET A 258 13.24 7.97 -2.47
N PHE A 259 11.98 8.33 -2.65
CA PHE A 259 11.51 9.15 -3.74
C PHE A 259 12.27 10.49 -3.81
N ARG A 260 12.30 11.25 -2.71
CA ARG A 260 13.03 12.53 -2.65
C ARG A 260 14.52 12.39 -2.96
N ARG A 261 15.12 11.28 -2.53
CA ARG A 261 16.54 10.98 -2.83
C ARG A 261 16.75 10.67 -4.32
N ALA A 262 15.82 9.93 -4.95
CA ALA A 262 15.94 9.52 -6.33
C ALA A 262 15.63 10.66 -7.31
N THR A 263 14.57 11.42 -7.09
CA THR A 263 14.05 12.43 -8.03
C THR A 263 14.63 13.82 -7.82
N ARG A 264 14.98 14.17 -6.56
CA ARG A 264 15.45 15.51 -6.15
C ARG A 264 14.51 16.64 -6.53
N GLY A 265 13.24 16.34 -6.83
CA GLY A 265 12.19 17.25 -7.27
C GLY A 265 10.98 17.29 -6.34
N PRO A 266 9.96 18.08 -6.70
CA PRO A 266 8.69 18.13 -5.99
C PRO A 266 7.94 16.80 -6.07
N VAL A 267 6.89 16.65 -5.24
CA VAL A 267 6.04 15.47 -5.22
C VAL A 267 4.95 15.65 -6.29
N GLU A 268 5.26 15.28 -7.51
CA GLU A 268 4.35 15.36 -8.66
C GLU A 268 3.82 13.98 -9.04
N GLY A 269 2.56 13.89 -9.46
CA GLY A 269 1.88 12.62 -9.72
C GLY A 269 2.62 11.72 -10.69
N ALA A 270 3.00 12.22 -11.86
CA ALA A 270 3.72 11.43 -12.88
C ALA A 270 5.08 10.89 -12.36
N ALA A 271 5.82 11.71 -11.59
CA ALA A 271 7.08 11.30 -10.99
C ALA A 271 6.88 10.24 -9.89
N VAL A 272 5.83 10.36 -9.07
CA VAL A 272 5.47 9.39 -8.02
C VAL A 272 5.07 8.06 -8.65
N VAL A 273 4.17 8.08 -9.63
CA VAL A 273 3.73 6.87 -10.36
C VAL A 273 4.91 6.18 -11.00
N ARG A 274 5.74 6.92 -11.74
CA ARG A 274 6.94 6.36 -12.37
C ARG A 274 7.86 5.70 -11.34
N PHE A 275 8.15 6.39 -10.23
CA PHE A 275 9.01 5.85 -9.16
C PHE A 275 8.43 4.57 -8.56
N CYS A 276 7.16 4.56 -8.18
CA CYS A 276 6.52 3.41 -7.57
C CYS A 276 6.38 2.22 -8.54
N LEU A 277 6.28 2.47 -9.84
CA LEU A 277 6.17 1.40 -10.83
C LEU A 277 7.54 0.91 -11.32
N THR A 278 8.51 1.79 -11.55
CA THR A 278 9.71 1.43 -12.36
C THR A 278 11.06 1.56 -11.67
N ASP A 279 11.13 2.06 -10.41
CA ASP A 279 12.44 2.19 -9.75
C ASP A 279 13.06 0.81 -9.45
N PRO A 280 14.24 0.47 -10.01
CA PRO A 280 14.81 -0.87 -9.87
C PRO A 280 15.48 -1.11 -8.50
N HIS A 281 15.53 -0.11 -7.63
CA HIS A 281 16.22 -0.17 -6.33
C HIS A 281 15.27 -0.01 -5.15
N PHE A 282 14.06 0.49 -5.36
CA PHE A 282 13.09 0.68 -4.30
C PHE A 282 12.31 -0.63 -4.02
N PRO A 283 12.39 -1.21 -2.81
CA PRO A 283 11.88 -2.56 -2.53
C PRO A 283 10.36 -2.74 -2.67
N ARG A 284 9.60 -1.66 -2.85
CA ARG A 284 8.14 -1.70 -3.04
C ARG A 284 7.73 -1.20 -4.42
N SER A 285 8.65 -0.90 -5.32
CA SER A 285 8.30 -0.66 -6.72
C SER A 285 7.87 -1.98 -7.39
N VAL A 286 6.98 -1.88 -8.36
CA VAL A 286 6.51 -3.07 -9.09
C VAL A 286 7.66 -3.73 -9.84
N GLU A 287 8.51 -2.96 -10.53
CA GLU A 287 9.68 -3.48 -11.24
C GLU A 287 10.65 -4.23 -10.33
N PHE A 288 10.98 -3.66 -9.15
CA PHE A 288 11.83 -4.35 -8.18
C PHE A 288 11.19 -5.67 -7.72
N CYS A 289 9.89 -5.66 -7.43
CA CYS A 289 9.19 -6.86 -6.97
C CYS A 289 9.18 -7.94 -8.06
N LEU A 290 8.91 -7.60 -9.31
CA LEU A 290 8.94 -8.54 -10.44
C LEU A 290 10.35 -9.10 -10.69
N ALA A 291 11.39 -8.26 -10.59
CA ALA A 291 12.78 -8.70 -10.72
C ALA A 291 13.18 -9.69 -9.60
N GLU A 292 12.72 -9.45 -8.37
CA GLU A 292 12.94 -10.35 -7.24
C GLU A 292 12.18 -11.68 -7.39
N VAL A 293 10.96 -11.66 -7.95
CA VAL A 293 10.20 -12.87 -8.30
C VAL A 293 10.95 -13.68 -9.33
N GLU A 294 11.40 -13.08 -10.43
CA GLU A 294 12.19 -13.74 -11.47
C GLU A 294 13.49 -14.34 -10.90
N HIS A 295 14.19 -13.57 -10.06
CA HIS A 295 15.39 -14.05 -9.39
C HIS A 295 15.13 -15.32 -8.53
N CYS A 296 14.04 -15.33 -7.75
CA CYS A 296 13.66 -16.48 -6.94
C CYS A 296 13.28 -17.68 -7.82
N LEU A 297 12.50 -17.47 -8.89
CA LEU A 297 12.13 -18.52 -9.82
C LEU A 297 13.36 -19.16 -10.48
N GLY A 298 14.37 -18.38 -10.85
CA GLY A 298 15.62 -18.90 -11.43
C GLY A 298 16.42 -19.79 -10.48
N ARG A 299 16.12 -19.81 -9.18
CA ARG A 299 16.83 -20.60 -8.16
C ARG A 299 16.07 -21.84 -7.69
N ILE A 300 14.76 -21.90 -7.91
CA ILE A 300 13.92 -23.00 -7.47
C ILE A 300 13.90 -24.08 -8.56
N GLU A 301 14.17 -25.32 -8.19
CA GLU A 301 14.10 -26.46 -9.09
C GLU A 301 12.68 -26.63 -9.65
N GLY A 302 12.57 -26.93 -10.94
CA GLY A 302 11.29 -27.15 -11.61
C GLY A 302 10.62 -25.87 -12.12
N SER A 303 11.26 -24.70 -11.98
CA SER A 303 10.72 -23.40 -12.40
C SER A 303 10.73 -23.15 -13.91
N THR A 304 11.25 -24.09 -14.72
CA THR A 304 11.40 -23.90 -16.18
C THR A 304 10.07 -23.55 -16.88
N SER A 305 8.95 -24.06 -16.37
CA SER A 305 7.59 -23.72 -16.87
C SER A 305 7.15 -22.29 -16.52
N LEU A 306 7.86 -21.63 -15.58
CA LEU A 306 7.60 -20.27 -15.13
C LEU A 306 8.63 -19.26 -15.66
N ALA A 307 9.55 -19.72 -16.52
CA ALA A 307 10.48 -18.81 -17.21
C ALA A 307 9.68 -17.76 -18.00
N GLY A 308 10.05 -16.48 -17.85
CA GLY A 308 9.33 -15.36 -18.47
C GLY A 308 7.94 -15.08 -17.88
N ALA A 309 7.62 -15.60 -16.69
CA ALA A 309 6.30 -15.37 -16.07
C ALA A 309 6.04 -13.91 -15.72
N THR A 310 7.10 -13.09 -15.61
CA THR A 310 7.03 -11.66 -15.34
C THR A 310 7.17 -10.79 -16.59
N ASP A 311 7.43 -11.39 -17.75
CA ASP A 311 7.78 -10.65 -18.98
C ASP A 311 6.65 -9.76 -19.47
N GLU A 312 5.39 -10.21 -19.35
CA GLU A 312 4.23 -9.43 -19.81
C GLU A 312 4.09 -8.16 -18.97
N ALA A 313 4.01 -8.31 -17.64
CA ALA A 313 3.91 -7.17 -16.74
C ALA A 313 5.08 -6.18 -16.92
N ARG A 314 6.30 -6.67 -17.14
CA ARG A 314 7.47 -5.81 -17.39
C ARG A 314 7.44 -5.12 -18.76
N ARG A 315 6.85 -5.76 -19.77
CA ARG A 315 6.61 -5.12 -21.08
C ARG A 315 5.58 -4.00 -20.96
N GLU A 316 4.50 -4.21 -20.22
CA GLU A 316 3.50 -3.17 -19.93
C GLU A 316 4.15 -1.97 -19.25
N LEU A 317 4.94 -2.19 -18.19
CA LEU A 317 5.67 -1.11 -17.51
C LEU A 317 6.61 -0.34 -18.44
N ALA A 318 7.30 -1.02 -19.34
CA ALA A 318 8.25 -0.41 -20.28
C ALA A 318 7.56 0.37 -21.41
N ALA A 319 6.31 0.03 -21.76
CA ALA A 319 5.54 0.68 -22.82
C ALA A 319 4.89 2.01 -22.39
N VAL A 320 4.81 2.29 -21.08
CA VAL A 320 4.10 3.46 -20.55
C VAL A 320 4.84 4.76 -20.79
N HIS A 321 4.10 5.75 -21.27
CA HIS A 321 4.60 7.12 -21.40
C HIS A 321 4.18 7.95 -20.17
N TYR A 322 4.96 7.83 -19.09
CA TYR A 322 4.64 8.38 -17.76
C TYR A 322 4.38 9.88 -17.72
N ALA A 323 4.95 10.67 -18.63
CA ALA A 323 4.78 12.11 -18.66
C ALA A 323 3.38 12.56 -19.11
N SER A 324 2.65 11.70 -19.83
CA SER A 324 1.29 11.97 -20.33
C SER A 324 0.25 11.01 -19.75
N LEU A 325 0.58 10.31 -18.67
CA LEU A 325 -0.31 9.35 -18.02
C LEU A 325 -1.38 10.12 -17.25
N ASP A 326 -2.62 10.05 -17.71
CA ASP A 326 -3.78 10.56 -16.97
C ASP A 326 -4.34 9.51 -16.00
N GLY A 327 -5.36 9.90 -15.24
CA GLY A 327 -5.91 9.01 -14.22
C GLY A 327 -6.60 7.78 -14.79
N GLU A 328 -7.26 7.88 -15.94
CA GLU A 328 -7.92 6.73 -16.60
C GLU A 328 -6.89 5.74 -17.14
N ALA A 329 -5.84 6.23 -17.79
CA ALA A 329 -4.74 5.38 -18.27
C ALA A 329 -3.98 4.73 -17.11
N LEU A 330 -3.83 5.43 -15.96
CA LEU A 330 -3.23 4.82 -14.76
C LEU A 330 -4.12 3.71 -14.19
N HIS A 331 -5.44 3.92 -14.14
CA HIS A 331 -6.39 2.90 -13.71
C HIS A 331 -6.30 1.64 -14.59
N GLN A 332 -6.36 1.80 -15.91
CA GLN A 332 -6.23 0.68 -16.86
C GLN A 332 -4.89 -0.06 -16.73
N LEU A 333 -3.80 0.68 -16.54
CA LEU A 333 -2.49 0.09 -16.29
C LEU A 333 -2.46 -0.71 -14.98
N ALA A 334 -3.01 -0.15 -13.91
CA ALA A 334 -3.06 -0.82 -12.61
C ALA A 334 -3.88 -2.12 -12.67
N ASP A 335 -5.04 -2.10 -13.33
CA ASP A 335 -5.86 -3.30 -13.56
C ASP A 335 -5.12 -4.37 -14.36
N THR A 336 -4.45 -3.97 -15.44
CA THR A 336 -3.63 -4.90 -16.24
C THR A 336 -2.55 -5.54 -15.39
N LEU A 337 -1.79 -4.75 -14.63
CA LEU A 337 -0.74 -5.27 -13.74
C LEU A 337 -1.28 -6.20 -12.65
N GLN A 338 -2.44 -5.89 -12.06
CA GLN A 338 -3.10 -6.75 -11.07
C GLN A 338 -3.51 -8.09 -11.67
N LEU A 339 -4.04 -8.10 -12.89
CA LEU A 339 -4.37 -9.33 -13.63
C LEU A 339 -3.12 -10.19 -13.89
N GLU A 340 -2.03 -9.57 -14.35
CA GLU A 340 -0.77 -10.29 -14.60
C GLU A 340 -0.16 -10.86 -13.32
N ILE A 341 -0.20 -10.09 -12.21
CA ILE A 341 0.23 -10.55 -10.89
C ILE A 341 -0.65 -11.71 -10.39
N GLY A 342 -1.96 -11.65 -10.63
CA GLY A 342 -2.90 -12.74 -10.33
C GLY A 342 -2.58 -14.00 -11.13
N GLN A 343 -2.38 -13.89 -12.44
CA GLN A 343 -1.98 -15.02 -13.31
C GLN A 343 -0.64 -15.62 -12.90
N LEU A 344 0.33 -14.78 -12.48
CA LEU A 344 1.60 -15.24 -11.95
C LEU A 344 1.40 -16.09 -10.69
N HIS A 345 0.50 -15.67 -9.79
CA HIS A 345 0.14 -16.46 -8.62
C HIS A 345 -0.46 -17.82 -9.01
N ASP A 346 -1.44 -17.85 -9.94
CA ASP A 346 -2.10 -19.09 -10.38
C ASP A 346 -1.11 -20.07 -11.01
N ARG A 347 -0.18 -19.58 -11.82
CA ARG A 347 0.91 -20.38 -12.43
C ARG A 347 1.85 -20.94 -11.37
N LEU A 348 2.18 -20.17 -10.33
CA LEU A 348 2.97 -20.63 -9.19
C LEU A 348 2.23 -21.71 -8.39
N ALA A 349 0.95 -21.50 -8.11
CA ALA A 349 0.11 -22.44 -7.38
C ALA A 349 0.03 -23.78 -8.14
N ALA A 350 -0.22 -23.74 -9.45
CA ALA A 350 -0.26 -24.92 -10.29
C ALA A 350 1.09 -25.68 -10.34
N ALA A 351 2.21 -24.95 -10.31
CA ALA A 351 3.54 -25.56 -10.41
C ALA A 351 4.03 -26.17 -9.07
N TYR A 352 3.68 -25.59 -7.93
CA TYR A 352 4.29 -25.95 -6.64
C TYR A 352 3.33 -26.42 -5.56
N PHE A 353 2.00 -26.18 -5.68
CA PHE A 353 1.00 -26.48 -4.65
C PHE A 353 0.00 -27.56 -5.07
N ALA A 354 0.04 -28.03 -6.31
CA ALA A 354 -0.96 -28.92 -6.91
C ALA A 354 -1.17 -30.29 -6.22
N ASP A 355 -0.24 -30.69 -5.31
CA ASP A 355 -0.36 -31.93 -4.54
C ASP A 355 -0.94 -31.72 -3.11
N ALA A 356 -1.30 -30.50 -2.74
CA ALA A 356 -1.97 -30.26 -1.47
C ALA A 356 -3.45 -30.71 -1.57
N PRO A 357 -3.96 -31.56 -0.66
CA PRO A 357 -5.37 -31.88 -0.64
C PRO A 357 -6.15 -30.57 -0.43
N GLU A 358 -7.18 -30.36 -1.27
CA GLU A 358 -8.11 -29.24 -1.11
C GLU A 358 -8.56 -29.23 0.35
N HIS A 359 -8.31 -28.14 1.06
CA HIS A 359 -8.97 -27.91 2.34
C HIS A 359 -10.46 -27.78 2.04
N GLU A 360 -11.19 -28.91 2.18
CA GLU A 360 -12.62 -28.84 2.38
C GLU A 360 -12.86 -27.82 3.50
N SER A 361 -13.51 -26.74 3.15
CA SER A 361 -14.04 -25.78 4.12
C SER A 361 -15.00 -26.61 4.98
N ASP A 362 -14.62 -26.96 6.20
CA ASP A 362 -15.53 -27.47 7.21
C ASP A 362 -16.64 -26.43 7.41
N ALA A 363 -17.68 -26.57 6.63
CA ALA A 363 -19.00 -26.08 7.01
C ALA A 363 -19.36 -26.79 8.33
N PRO A 364 -19.85 -26.09 9.35
CA PRO A 364 -20.16 -26.70 10.64
C PRO A 364 -21.24 -27.76 10.44
N GLY A 365 -20.82 -29.03 10.56
CA GLY A 365 -21.67 -30.19 10.43
C GLY A 365 -22.83 -30.14 11.44
N GLU A 366 -24.02 -30.35 10.95
CA GLU A 366 -25.24 -30.59 11.71
C GLU A 366 -24.99 -31.68 12.76
N ARG A 367 -25.22 -31.36 14.02
CA ARG A 367 -25.24 -32.35 15.11
C ARG A 367 -26.39 -33.32 14.85
N PRO A 368 -26.15 -34.65 14.91
CA PRO A 368 -27.25 -35.61 14.88
C PRO A 368 -28.06 -35.46 16.16
N THR A 369 -29.37 -35.22 15.98
CA THR A 369 -30.36 -35.30 17.02
C THR A 369 -30.43 -36.74 17.51
N ALA A 370 -30.07 -36.97 18.77
CA ALA A 370 -30.32 -38.23 19.45
C ALA A 370 -31.83 -38.38 19.67
N GLN A 371 -32.42 -39.38 19.04
CA GLN A 371 -33.74 -39.89 19.38
C GLN A 371 -33.60 -41.01 20.40
N SER A 372 -34.45 -40.87 21.45
CA SER A 372 -34.92 -41.85 22.45
C SER A 372 -33.99 -42.21 23.57
#